data_a0b888919ee34850e0af0c746691fd48
#
_entry.id   a0b888919ee34850e0af0c746691fd48
#
_cell.length_a   1.000
_cell.length_b   1.000
_cell.length_c   1.000
_cell.angle_alpha   90.00
_cell.angle_beta   90.00
_cell.angle_gamma   90.00
#
_symmetry.space_group_name_H-M   'P 1'
#
loop_
_entity.id
_entity.type
_entity.pdbx_description
1 polymer ?
#
loop_
_entity_poly.entity_id
_entity_poly.type
_entity_poly.pdbx_seq_one_letter_code
_entity_poly.pdbx_strand_id
1 'polypeptide(L)'
;MGILKITEFLDQDINNLQEQPEQDFLEDIRIKQLSYSSLLTLHQCPRKYQLYKGQAIKAQEELEQTVTFSYGHIVGAGLQAVLQNKSETEILWEMFLMWKPELFADGEKNGKSFWSGVIAVQKYLALRRAGYLKDYTVYTHEGRPAVELGFKIILPDGFVYRGFVDAVLQHKITRAILVLECKTTGARSINPATYKNSAQAIGYSIVLDILFPSLSEYEVLYEVYKSSSAEWESMKFSKSYLQRALWIQELLLDVEMIKLYQNYEIFPMHGESCFDFFKECEYFTNCQMSTRFLTAKYTKEDAQRIAANDSKYTIIVTVQDLIKAQLAKEVG
;
A
#
# COMPACT_ATOMS: atom_id res chain seq x y z
N MET A 1 26.65 24.54 26.35
CA MET A 1 25.66 23.47 26.40
C MET A 1 26.05 22.49 25.32
N GLY A 2 26.82 21.45 25.68
CA GLY A 2 27.42 20.52 24.72
C GLY A 2 26.38 19.54 24.22
N ILE A 3 26.28 19.40 22.92
CA ILE A 3 25.62 18.27 22.28
C ILE A 3 26.44 17.04 22.69
N LEU A 4 25.89 16.22 23.56
CA LEU A 4 26.44 14.89 23.85
C LEU A 4 26.49 14.14 22.53
N LYS A 5 27.71 13.86 22.07
CA LYS A 5 27.91 13.04 20.89
C LYS A 5 27.43 11.63 21.22
N ILE A 6 26.40 11.18 20.53
CA ILE A 6 25.85 9.81 20.61
C ILE A 6 26.98 8.77 20.48
N THR A 7 28.08 9.11 19.80
CA THR A 7 29.27 8.29 19.66
C THR A 7 30.00 7.98 20.99
N GLU A 8 29.97 8.86 21.99
CA GLU A 8 30.66 8.63 23.26
C GLU A 8 29.86 7.67 24.18
N PHE A 9 28.57 7.53 23.97
CA PHE A 9 27.74 6.56 24.72
C PHE A 9 27.88 5.14 24.16
N LEU A 10 28.24 5.01 22.89
CA LEU A 10 28.37 3.72 22.20
C LEU A 10 29.75 3.06 22.42
N ASP A 11 30.80 3.84 22.65
CA ASP A 11 32.16 3.31 22.80
C ASP A 11 32.42 2.61 24.16
N GLN A 12 31.58 2.83 25.15
CA GLN A 12 31.75 2.21 26.47
C GLN A 12 31.12 0.82 26.62
N ASP A 13 30.08 0.50 25.85
CA ASP A 13 29.38 -0.80 25.97
C ASP A 13 29.81 -1.85 24.94
N ILE A 14 30.48 -1.45 23.84
CA ILE A 14 30.89 -2.38 22.78
C ILE A 14 31.99 -3.33 23.23
N ASN A 15 32.83 -2.92 24.18
CA ASN A 15 33.96 -3.75 24.68
C ASN A 15 33.57 -4.84 25.71
N ASN A 16 32.32 -4.88 26.16
CA ASN A 16 31.82 -5.88 27.10
C ASN A 16 30.90 -6.94 26.48
N LEU A 17 30.62 -6.87 25.18
CA LEU A 17 29.92 -7.94 24.48
C LEU A 17 30.92 -9.05 24.14
N GLN A 18 31.22 -9.90 25.13
CA GLN A 18 31.87 -11.18 24.87
C GLN A 18 31.08 -11.95 23.83
N GLU A 19 31.82 -12.53 22.87
CA GLU A 19 31.38 -13.38 21.78
C GLU A 19 30.21 -14.30 22.21
N GLN A 20 29.00 -13.88 21.92
CA GLN A 20 27.88 -14.80 21.85
C GLN A 20 28.01 -15.56 20.53
N PRO A 21 27.79 -16.90 20.52
CA PRO A 21 27.92 -17.67 19.29
C PRO A 21 27.04 -17.02 18.21
N GLU A 22 27.59 -16.93 17.01
CA GLU A 22 26.88 -16.51 15.80
C GLU A 22 25.51 -17.20 15.74
N GLN A 23 24.52 -16.59 16.36
CA GLN A 23 23.16 -16.84 15.97
C GLN A 23 23.06 -16.15 14.62
N ASP A 24 23.01 -16.95 13.54
CA ASP A 24 22.50 -16.54 12.26
C ASP A 24 21.19 -15.79 12.51
N PHE A 25 21.28 -14.48 12.70
CA PHE A 25 20.17 -13.59 12.51
C PHE A 25 19.89 -13.64 11.02
N LEU A 26 19.13 -14.66 10.62
CA LEU A 26 18.46 -14.66 9.32
C LEU A 26 17.78 -13.32 9.27
N GLU A 27 18.38 -12.39 8.50
CA GLU A 27 17.84 -11.05 8.28
C GLU A 27 16.35 -11.22 8.00
N ASP A 28 15.50 -10.65 8.85
CA ASP A 28 14.07 -10.83 8.65
C ASP A 28 13.66 -10.14 7.36
N ILE A 29 13.74 -10.88 6.27
CA ILE A 29 13.44 -10.42 4.91
C ILE A 29 12.05 -9.78 4.84
N ARG A 30 11.14 -10.08 5.79
CA ARG A 30 9.81 -9.48 5.87
C ARG A 30 9.88 -7.99 6.20
N ILE A 31 10.86 -7.59 7.03
CA ILE A 31 11.09 -6.16 7.34
C ILE A 31 11.46 -5.40 6.08
N LYS A 32 12.20 -6.02 5.17
CA LYS A 32 12.65 -5.42 3.91
C LYS A 32 11.55 -5.34 2.83
N GLN A 33 10.39 -5.99 3.05
CA GLN A 33 9.25 -5.93 2.12
C GLN A 33 8.34 -4.75 2.45
N LEU A 34 8.49 -3.66 1.71
CA LEU A 34 7.77 -2.42 1.91
C LEU A 34 6.53 -2.34 1.03
N SER A 35 5.54 -1.61 1.50
CA SER A 35 4.34 -1.22 0.77
C SER A 35 3.79 0.07 1.37
N TYR A 36 2.85 0.73 0.72
CA TYR A 36 2.22 1.92 1.27
C TYR A 36 1.68 1.69 2.69
N SER A 37 0.91 0.63 2.90
CA SER A 37 0.33 0.33 4.23
C SER A 37 1.39 0.04 5.29
N SER A 38 2.49 -0.64 4.90
CA SER A 38 3.55 -0.93 5.84
C SER A 38 4.36 0.32 6.23
N LEU A 39 4.60 1.24 5.29
CA LEU A 39 5.24 2.54 5.59
C LEU A 39 4.32 3.43 6.44
N LEU A 40 3.02 3.44 6.16
CA LEU A 40 2.06 4.13 7.02
C LEU A 40 2.14 3.62 8.47
N THR A 41 2.23 2.30 8.65
CA THR A 41 2.41 1.70 9.98
C THR A 41 3.74 2.10 10.62
N LEU A 42 4.83 2.16 9.84
CA LEU A 42 6.15 2.61 10.29
C LEU A 42 6.09 4.05 10.82
N HIS A 43 5.48 4.95 10.05
CA HIS A 43 5.36 6.36 10.41
C HIS A 43 4.44 6.58 11.62
N GLN A 44 3.40 5.78 11.76
CA GLN A 44 2.55 5.83 12.96
C GLN A 44 3.28 5.34 14.21
N CYS A 45 3.93 4.17 14.14
CA CYS A 45 4.65 3.59 15.24
C CYS A 45 5.66 2.55 14.73
N PRO A 46 6.99 2.84 14.79
CA PRO A 46 8.03 1.89 14.37
C PRO A 46 7.93 0.55 15.11
N ARG A 47 7.59 0.56 16.40
CA ARG A 47 7.38 -0.68 17.15
C ARG A 47 6.22 -1.52 16.62
N LYS A 48 5.11 -0.90 16.26
CA LYS A 48 3.97 -1.58 15.61
C LYS A 48 4.41 -2.20 14.28
N TYR A 49 5.18 -1.46 13.48
CA TYR A 49 5.76 -1.96 12.24
C TYR A 49 6.63 -3.21 12.47
N GLN A 50 7.54 -3.18 13.45
CA GLN A 50 8.38 -4.31 13.79
C GLN A 50 7.55 -5.54 14.17
N LEU A 51 6.57 -5.39 15.05
CA LEU A 51 5.71 -6.48 15.51
C LEU A 51 4.87 -7.04 14.36
N TYR A 52 4.32 -6.18 13.51
CA TYR A 52 3.57 -6.57 12.32
C TYR A 52 4.43 -7.36 11.34
N LYS A 53 5.63 -6.88 11.02
CA LYS A 53 6.55 -7.56 10.10
C LYS A 53 7.10 -8.85 10.69
N GLY A 54 7.34 -8.88 11.98
CA GLY A 54 7.76 -10.08 12.72
C GLY A 54 6.62 -11.09 12.95
N GLN A 55 5.39 -10.81 12.50
CA GLN A 55 4.22 -11.65 12.73
C GLN A 55 3.98 -11.95 14.22
N ALA A 56 4.21 -10.97 15.07
CA ALA A 56 3.93 -11.08 16.49
C ALA A 56 2.46 -11.45 16.74
N ILE A 57 2.23 -12.17 17.83
CA ILE A 57 0.87 -12.55 18.27
C ILE A 57 0.11 -11.29 18.61
N LYS A 58 -1.06 -11.12 18.02
CA LYS A 58 -1.99 -10.04 18.33
C LYS A 58 -2.74 -10.33 19.61
N ALA A 59 -3.08 -9.29 20.37
CA ALA A 59 -3.83 -9.44 21.62
C ALA A 59 -5.24 -9.99 21.40
N GLN A 60 -5.82 -9.73 20.24
CA GLN A 60 -7.08 -10.32 19.79
C GLN A 60 -6.87 -10.89 18.39
N GLU A 61 -7.24 -12.15 18.19
CA GLU A 61 -7.46 -12.71 16.86
C GLU A 61 -8.68 -12.02 16.25
N GLU A 62 -8.51 -10.79 15.73
CA GLU A 62 -9.51 -10.30 14.78
C GLU A 62 -9.38 -11.16 13.52
N LEU A 63 -10.50 -11.74 13.08
CA LEU A 63 -10.62 -12.35 11.76
C LEU A 63 -9.84 -11.48 10.76
N GLU A 64 -8.81 -12.04 10.14
CA GLU A 64 -7.77 -11.33 9.38
C GLU A 64 -8.28 -10.35 8.33
N GLN A 65 -9.52 -10.51 7.91
CA GLN A 65 -10.23 -9.50 7.13
C GLN A 65 -11.55 -9.19 7.81
N THR A 66 -11.65 -8.01 8.33
CA THR A 66 -12.93 -7.49 8.77
C THR A 66 -13.84 -7.31 7.55
N VAL A 67 -15.16 -7.35 7.77
CA VAL A 67 -16.17 -7.01 6.74
C VAL A 67 -15.79 -5.74 5.97
N THR A 68 -15.17 -4.77 6.64
CA THR A 68 -14.72 -3.51 6.02
C THR A 68 -13.68 -3.70 4.93
N PHE A 69 -12.68 -4.57 5.14
CA PHE A 69 -11.66 -4.86 4.13
C PHE A 69 -12.25 -5.64 2.96
N SER A 70 -13.03 -6.70 3.24
CA SER A 70 -13.70 -7.47 2.20
C SER A 70 -14.63 -6.61 1.36
N TYR A 71 -15.33 -5.66 2.00
CA TYR A 71 -16.15 -4.69 1.30
C TYR A 71 -15.35 -3.80 0.35
N GLY A 72 -14.22 -3.26 0.79
CA GLY A 72 -13.31 -2.49 -0.06
C GLY A 72 -12.83 -3.30 -1.27
N HIS A 73 -12.44 -4.55 -1.04
CA HIS A 73 -11.95 -5.44 -2.10
C HIS A 73 -13.01 -5.73 -3.16
N ILE A 74 -14.26 -6.07 -2.77
CA ILE A 74 -15.31 -6.37 -3.76
C ILE A 74 -15.72 -5.14 -4.56
N VAL A 75 -15.78 -3.97 -3.92
CA VAL A 75 -16.12 -2.72 -4.63
C VAL A 75 -15.00 -2.37 -5.62
N GLY A 76 -13.73 -2.51 -5.23
CA GLY A 76 -12.57 -2.35 -6.11
C GLY A 76 -12.61 -3.31 -7.29
N ALA A 77 -12.74 -4.62 -7.05
CA ALA A 77 -12.81 -5.64 -8.08
C ALA A 77 -13.98 -5.40 -9.05
N GLY A 78 -15.16 -5.06 -8.52
CA GLY A 78 -16.31 -4.74 -9.36
C GLY A 78 -16.11 -3.51 -10.23
N LEU A 79 -15.53 -2.42 -9.68
CA LEU A 79 -15.19 -1.22 -10.44
C LEU A 79 -14.19 -1.55 -11.57
N GLN A 80 -13.15 -2.31 -11.28
CA GLN A 80 -12.15 -2.74 -12.24
C GLN A 80 -12.76 -3.58 -13.38
N ALA A 81 -13.68 -4.49 -13.05
CA ALA A 81 -14.42 -5.28 -14.02
C ALA A 81 -15.31 -4.40 -14.92
N VAL A 82 -15.97 -3.37 -14.35
CA VAL A 82 -16.72 -2.36 -15.12
C VAL A 82 -15.83 -1.59 -16.09
N LEU A 83 -14.64 -1.18 -15.65
CA LEU A 83 -13.66 -0.48 -16.51
C LEU A 83 -13.18 -1.35 -17.67
N GLN A 84 -13.10 -2.64 -17.48
CA GLN A 84 -12.76 -3.62 -18.52
C GLN A 84 -13.96 -3.96 -19.46
N ASN A 85 -15.12 -3.35 -19.27
CA ASN A 85 -16.35 -3.60 -19.99
C ASN A 85 -16.82 -5.06 -19.91
N LYS A 86 -16.62 -5.72 -18.78
CA LYS A 86 -17.13 -7.07 -18.53
C LYS A 86 -18.66 -7.08 -18.43
N SER A 87 -19.26 -8.22 -18.69
CA SER A 87 -20.71 -8.42 -18.50
C SER A 87 -21.09 -8.33 -17.02
N GLU A 88 -22.36 -8.04 -16.73
CA GLU A 88 -22.84 -7.95 -15.35
C GLU A 88 -22.63 -9.26 -14.58
N THR A 89 -22.77 -10.39 -15.25
CA THR A 89 -22.50 -11.72 -14.66
C THR A 89 -21.02 -11.89 -14.28
N GLU A 90 -20.10 -11.49 -15.16
CA GLU A 90 -18.65 -11.55 -14.87
C GLU A 90 -18.28 -10.60 -13.75
N ILE A 91 -18.84 -9.37 -13.73
CA ILE A 91 -18.63 -8.41 -12.65
C ILE A 91 -19.05 -9.02 -11.31
N LEU A 92 -20.28 -9.58 -11.25
CA LEU A 92 -20.80 -10.19 -10.03
C LEU A 92 -19.96 -11.40 -9.59
N TRP A 93 -19.49 -12.20 -10.55
CA TRP A 93 -18.66 -13.35 -10.28
C TRP A 93 -17.30 -12.95 -9.69
N GLU A 94 -16.64 -11.93 -10.21
CA GLU A 94 -15.38 -11.43 -9.66
C GLU A 94 -15.55 -10.88 -8.25
N MET A 95 -16.62 -10.12 -8.00
CA MET A 95 -16.97 -9.66 -6.66
C MET A 95 -17.19 -10.82 -5.70
N PHE A 96 -17.90 -11.86 -6.14
CA PHE A 96 -18.17 -13.05 -5.34
C PHE A 96 -16.88 -13.79 -4.95
N LEU A 97 -15.94 -13.95 -5.87
CA LEU A 97 -14.66 -14.59 -5.61
C LEU A 97 -13.78 -13.81 -4.60
N MET A 98 -13.98 -12.51 -4.50
CA MET A 98 -13.23 -11.63 -3.57
C MET A 98 -13.88 -11.56 -2.17
N TRP A 99 -15.16 -11.94 -2.03
CA TRP A 99 -15.84 -11.96 -0.74
C TRP A 99 -15.48 -13.23 0.04
N LYS A 100 -15.10 -13.07 1.31
CA LYS A 100 -14.80 -14.24 2.14
C LYS A 100 -16.07 -15.04 2.45
N PRO A 101 -16.09 -16.37 2.21
CA PRO A 101 -17.27 -17.20 2.43
C PRO A 101 -17.80 -17.15 3.86
N GLU A 102 -16.93 -17.10 4.86
CA GLU A 102 -17.31 -17.03 6.28
C GLU A 102 -18.06 -15.74 6.65
N LEU A 103 -17.91 -14.67 5.87
CA LEU A 103 -18.61 -13.41 6.08
C LEU A 103 -20.05 -13.38 5.53
N PHE A 104 -20.49 -14.44 4.82
CA PHE A 104 -21.88 -14.52 4.38
C PHE A 104 -22.85 -14.79 5.54
N ALA A 105 -22.39 -15.47 6.60
CA ALA A 105 -23.21 -15.78 7.77
C ALA A 105 -23.38 -14.57 8.70
N ASP A 106 -22.32 -13.77 8.88
CA ASP A 106 -22.28 -12.62 9.81
C ASP A 106 -22.38 -11.27 9.08
N GLY A 107 -22.71 -11.28 7.93
CA GLY A 107 -22.71 -10.53 6.68
C GLY A 107 -22.87 -9.04 6.70
N GLU A 108 -23.22 -8.34 7.79
CA GLU A 108 -23.40 -6.90 7.74
C GLU A 108 -22.78 -6.19 8.95
N LYS A 109 -21.89 -5.23 8.66
CA LYS A 109 -21.38 -4.32 9.68
C LYS A 109 -21.45 -2.87 9.16
N ASN A 110 -22.20 -2.03 9.85
CA ASN A 110 -22.32 -0.60 9.51
C ASN A 110 -22.80 -0.36 8.05
N GLY A 111 -23.78 -1.13 7.59
CA GLY A 111 -24.32 -1.05 6.22
C GLY A 111 -23.38 -1.60 5.14
N LYS A 112 -22.29 -2.29 5.51
CA LYS A 112 -21.35 -2.94 4.60
C LYS A 112 -21.64 -4.43 4.55
N SER A 113 -22.13 -4.90 3.42
CA SER A 113 -22.41 -6.31 3.12
C SER A 113 -22.01 -6.61 1.68
N PHE A 114 -21.99 -7.88 1.29
CA PHE A 114 -21.79 -8.24 -0.11
C PHE A 114 -22.79 -7.51 -1.03
N TRP A 115 -24.06 -7.54 -0.69
CA TRP A 115 -25.11 -6.95 -1.52
C TRP A 115 -25.04 -5.42 -1.58
N SER A 116 -24.67 -4.75 -0.49
CA SER A 116 -24.45 -3.30 -0.56
C SER A 116 -23.23 -2.94 -1.43
N GLY A 117 -22.22 -3.81 -1.50
CA GLY A 117 -21.11 -3.69 -2.45
C GLY A 117 -21.56 -3.87 -3.90
N VAL A 118 -22.45 -4.84 -4.16
CA VAL A 118 -23.05 -5.02 -5.51
C VAL A 118 -23.82 -3.76 -5.93
N ILE A 119 -24.61 -3.17 -5.04
CA ILE A 119 -25.31 -1.91 -5.30
C ILE A 119 -24.34 -0.77 -5.64
N ALA A 120 -23.21 -0.68 -4.92
CA ALA A 120 -22.18 0.32 -5.20
C ALA A 120 -21.66 0.19 -6.64
N VAL A 121 -21.33 -1.03 -7.05
CA VAL A 121 -20.80 -1.32 -8.39
C VAL A 121 -21.87 -1.11 -9.49
N GLN A 122 -23.12 -1.49 -9.24
CA GLN A 122 -24.23 -1.23 -10.17
C GLN A 122 -24.43 0.28 -10.43
N LYS A 123 -24.31 1.11 -9.38
CA LYS A 123 -24.33 2.58 -9.52
C LYS A 123 -23.18 3.08 -10.38
N TYR A 124 -21.96 2.55 -10.20
CA TYR A 124 -20.82 2.93 -11.03
C TYR A 124 -21.02 2.49 -12.49
N LEU A 125 -21.54 1.30 -12.72
CA LEU A 125 -21.89 0.80 -14.04
C LEU A 125 -22.94 1.72 -14.73
N ALA A 126 -23.93 2.19 -13.98
CA ALA A 126 -24.90 3.14 -14.49
C ALA A 126 -24.24 4.48 -14.90
N LEU A 127 -23.29 5.01 -14.10
CA LEU A 127 -22.52 6.19 -14.48
C LEU A 127 -21.73 5.96 -15.77
N ARG A 128 -21.07 4.81 -15.92
CA ARG A 128 -20.35 4.44 -17.14
C ARG A 128 -21.26 4.39 -18.36
N ARG A 129 -22.44 3.79 -18.23
CA ARG A 129 -23.46 3.74 -19.30
C ARG A 129 -24.00 5.12 -19.66
N ALA A 130 -24.05 6.03 -18.71
CA ALA A 130 -24.40 7.44 -18.93
C ALA A 130 -23.28 8.26 -19.58
N GLY A 131 -22.13 7.65 -19.87
CA GLY A 131 -20.99 8.30 -20.55
C GLY A 131 -19.88 8.80 -19.63
N TYR A 132 -19.92 8.51 -18.35
CA TYR A 132 -18.82 8.87 -17.45
C TYR A 132 -17.51 8.18 -17.89
N LEU A 133 -16.42 8.93 -18.01
CA LEU A 133 -15.12 8.49 -18.54
C LEU A 133 -15.21 7.84 -19.95
N LYS A 134 -16.17 8.22 -20.80
CA LYS A 134 -16.38 7.63 -22.13
C LYS A 134 -15.17 7.76 -23.05
N ASP A 135 -14.34 8.81 -22.85
CA ASP A 135 -13.16 9.12 -23.66
C ASP A 135 -11.89 8.40 -23.16
N TYR A 136 -12.00 7.63 -22.08
CA TYR A 136 -10.92 6.83 -21.53
C TYR A 136 -11.15 5.33 -21.75
N THR A 137 -10.04 4.63 -21.98
CA THR A 137 -9.97 3.16 -22.00
C THR A 137 -8.91 2.70 -21.01
N VAL A 138 -9.02 1.47 -20.52
CA VAL A 138 -7.95 0.86 -19.76
C VAL A 138 -6.71 0.76 -20.65
N TYR A 139 -5.58 1.23 -20.15
CA TYR A 139 -4.28 1.07 -20.82
C TYR A 139 -3.92 -0.40 -20.90
N THR A 140 -3.29 -0.81 -21.99
CA THR A 140 -2.81 -2.18 -22.17
C THR A 140 -1.29 -2.20 -22.09
N HIS A 141 -0.75 -2.92 -21.12
CA HIS A 141 0.67 -3.16 -20.94
C HIS A 141 1.01 -4.60 -21.32
N GLU A 142 1.91 -4.80 -22.28
CA GLU A 142 2.31 -6.13 -22.76
C GLU A 142 1.13 -7.07 -23.08
N GLY A 143 0.09 -6.52 -23.72
CA GLY A 143 -1.10 -7.28 -24.11
C GLY A 143 -2.11 -7.52 -22.98
N ARG A 144 -1.85 -7.04 -21.77
CA ARG A 144 -2.74 -7.17 -20.60
C ARG A 144 -3.33 -5.82 -20.21
N PRO A 145 -4.62 -5.77 -19.82
CA PRO A 145 -5.19 -4.54 -19.29
C PRO A 145 -4.47 -4.15 -17.99
N ALA A 146 -4.10 -2.87 -17.87
CA ALA A 146 -3.44 -2.32 -16.69
C ALA A 146 -4.45 -2.08 -15.56
N VAL A 147 -4.97 -3.17 -15.03
CA VAL A 147 -5.86 -3.27 -13.86
C VAL A 147 -5.14 -4.16 -12.86
N GLU A 148 -5.12 -3.77 -11.57
CA GLU A 148 -4.25 -4.40 -10.58
C GLU A 148 -2.80 -4.52 -11.10
N LEU A 149 -2.31 -3.43 -11.70
CA LEU A 149 -0.99 -3.42 -12.30
C LEU A 149 0.08 -3.50 -11.19
N GLY A 150 0.62 -4.70 -11.01
CA GLY A 150 1.61 -5.01 -9.98
C GLY A 150 2.99 -4.45 -10.34
N PHE A 151 3.66 -3.84 -9.36
CA PHE A 151 5.01 -3.34 -9.52
C PHE A 151 5.90 -3.62 -8.32
N LYS A 152 7.21 -3.69 -8.58
CA LYS A 152 8.28 -3.77 -7.59
C LYS A 152 9.33 -2.72 -7.87
N ILE A 153 9.77 -2.02 -6.84
CA ILE A 153 10.93 -1.14 -6.87
C ILE A 153 12.01 -1.81 -6.02
N ILE A 154 13.11 -2.17 -6.65
CA ILE A 154 14.29 -2.72 -5.98
C ILE A 154 15.06 -1.56 -5.37
N LEU A 155 15.25 -1.63 -4.07
CA LEU A 155 15.90 -0.63 -3.24
C LEU A 155 17.27 -1.15 -2.77
N PRO A 156 18.15 -0.29 -2.21
CA PRO A 156 19.40 -0.74 -1.61
C PRO A 156 19.22 -1.81 -0.53
N ASP A 157 20.26 -2.58 -0.28
CA ASP A 157 20.39 -3.54 0.84
C ASP A 157 19.28 -4.61 0.87
N GLY A 158 18.75 -4.97 -0.29
CA GLY A 158 17.72 -6.00 -0.44
C GLY A 158 16.32 -5.55 -0.04
N PHE A 159 16.10 -4.27 0.19
CA PHE A 159 14.76 -3.73 0.37
C PHE A 159 13.97 -3.75 -0.96
N VAL A 160 12.67 -3.94 -0.85
CA VAL A 160 11.75 -3.93 -1.99
C VAL A 160 10.49 -3.18 -1.62
N TYR A 161 10.14 -2.15 -2.39
CA TYR A 161 8.82 -1.55 -2.30
C TYR A 161 7.90 -2.10 -3.39
N ARG A 162 6.68 -2.46 -3.04
CA ARG A 162 5.72 -3.09 -3.94
C ARG A 162 4.32 -2.54 -3.76
N GLY A 163 3.55 -2.61 -4.82
CA GLY A 163 2.15 -2.20 -4.82
C GLY A 163 1.42 -2.65 -6.07
N PHE A 164 0.15 -2.32 -6.10
CA PHE A 164 -0.72 -2.54 -7.24
C PHE A 164 -1.44 -1.24 -7.54
N VAL A 165 -1.42 -0.82 -8.80
CA VAL A 165 -2.19 0.31 -9.29
C VAL A 165 -3.58 -0.21 -9.67
N ASP A 166 -4.63 0.33 -9.07
CA ASP A 166 -5.99 -0.19 -9.29
C ASP A 166 -6.37 -0.18 -10.77
N ALA A 167 -6.15 0.94 -11.47
CA ALA A 167 -6.24 0.98 -12.93
C ALA A 167 -5.41 2.12 -13.52
N VAL A 168 -4.86 1.89 -14.70
CA VAL A 168 -4.28 2.92 -15.55
C VAL A 168 -5.19 3.13 -16.76
N LEU A 169 -5.70 4.33 -16.92
CA LEU A 169 -6.56 4.70 -18.02
C LEU A 169 -5.81 5.59 -19.01
N GLN A 170 -6.12 5.45 -20.29
CA GLN A 170 -5.58 6.29 -21.34
C GLN A 170 -6.69 6.97 -22.12
N HIS A 171 -6.56 8.27 -22.32
CA HIS A 171 -7.49 9.03 -23.17
C HIS A 171 -7.35 8.61 -24.63
N LYS A 172 -8.47 8.33 -25.29
CA LYS A 172 -8.51 7.75 -26.65
C LYS A 172 -7.82 8.62 -27.70
N ILE A 173 -7.96 9.93 -27.59
CA ILE A 173 -7.46 10.91 -28.57
C ILE A 173 -6.10 11.46 -28.11
N THR A 174 -6.05 12.10 -26.94
CA THR A 174 -4.86 12.83 -26.48
C THR A 174 -3.76 11.92 -25.94
N ARG A 175 -4.08 10.65 -25.69
CA ARG A 175 -3.19 9.64 -25.07
C ARG A 175 -2.77 10.00 -23.65
N ALA A 176 -3.37 11.02 -23.03
CA ALA A 176 -3.13 11.39 -21.65
C ALA A 176 -3.40 10.21 -20.72
N ILE A 177 -2.56 10.07 -19.70
CA ILE A 177 -2.65 8.98 -18.71
C ILE A 177 -3.39 9.48 -17.47
N LEU A 178 -4.32 8.67 -17.01
CA LEU A 178 -5.09 8.88 -15.80
C LEU A 178 -4.94 7.65 -14.91
N VAL A 179 -4.34 7.82 -13.74
CA VAL A 179 -4.28 6.77 -12.71
C VAL A 179 -5.60 6.78 -11.94
N LEU A 180 -6.24 5.65 -11.83
CA LEU A 180 -7.46 5.52 -11.04
C LEU A 180 -7.17 4.77 -9.74
N GLU A 181 -7.67 5.29 -8.65
CA GLU A 181 -7.60 4.72 -7.30
C GLU A 181 -9.00 4.63 -6.72
N CYS A 182 -9.43 3.43 -6.38
CA CYS A 182 -10.75 3.16 -5.78
C CYS A 182 -10.67 3.13 -4.27
N LYS A 183 -11.56 3.86 -3.60
CA LYS A 183 -11.66 3.86 -2.14
C LYS A 183 -13.10 3.67 -1.68
N THR A 184 -13.27 3.07 -0.52
CA THR A 184 -14.57 3.02 0.17
C THR A 184 -14.44 3.67 1.54
N THR A 185 -15.45 4.44 1.94
CA THR A 185 -15.49 5.06 3.25
C THR A 185 -16.87 4.99 3.88
N GLY A 186 -16.93 4.94 5.21
CA GLY A 186 -18.16 5.15 5.98
C GLY A 186 -18.44 6.61 6.33
N ALA A 187 -17.50 7.52 6.03
CA ALA A 187 -17.66 8.94 6.30
C ALA A 187 -18.74 9.56 5.38
N ARG A 188 -19.51 10.50 5.94
CA ARG A 188 -20.52 11.25 5.16
C ARG A 188 -19.90 12.31 4.24
N SER A 189 -18.79 12.89 4.68
CA SER A 189 -18.02 13.87 3.91
C SER A 189 -16.58 13.44 3.77
N ILE A 190 -15.95 13.83 2.67
CA ILE A 190 -14.57 13.55 2.33
C ILE A 190 -13.78 14.86 2.41
N ASN A 191 -12.61 14.82 3.03
CA ASN A 191 -11.68 15.94 2.97
C ASN A 191 -10.73 15.72 1.76
N PRO A 192 -10.82 16.54 0.69
CA PRO A 192 -9.96 16.38 -0.49
C PRO A 192 -8.47 16.48 -0.18
N ALA A 193 -8.06 17.20 0.88
CA ALA A 193 -6.66 17.34 1.27
C ALA A 193 -6.02 15.98 1.63
N THR A 194 -6.79 15.05 2.17
CA THR A 194 -6.33 13.68 2.49
C THR A 194 -5.85 12.95 1.24
N TYR A 195 -6.49 13.18 0.10
CA TYR A 195 -6.19 12.51 -1.17
C TYR A 195 -5.16 13.29 -2.01
N LYS A 196 -5.19 14.63 -1.93
CA LYS A 196 -4.31 15.48 -2.72
C LYS A 196 -2.84 15.15 -2.52
N ASN A 197 -2.44 14.92 -1.28
CA ASN A 197 -1.04 14.65 -0.91
C ASN A 197 -0.79 13.18 -0.53
N SER A 198 -1.68 12.28 -0.91
CA SER A 198 -1.53 10.85 -0.62
C SER A 198 -0.25 10.29 -1.23
N ALA A 199 0.63 9.77 -0.37
CA ALA A 199 1.86 9.10 -0.77
C ALA A 199 1.57 7.81 -1.57
N GLN A 200 0.43 7.16 -1.36
CA GLN A 200 0.01 5.97 -2.11
C GLN A 200 -0.07 6.27 -3.62
N ALA A 201 -0.81 7.31 -3.99
CA ALA A 201 -0.99 7.66 -5.39
C ALA A 201 0.29 8.17 -6.04
N ILE A 202 1.16 8.87 -5.28
CA ILE A 202 2.47 9.30 -5.76
C ILE A 202 3.33 8.07 -6.01
N GLY A 203 3.43 7.15 -5.05
CA GLY A 203 4.19 5.90 -5.18
C GLY A 203 3.69 5.00 -6.32
N TYR A 204 2.41 5.02 -6.62
CA TYR A 204 1.85 4.27 -7.75
C TYR A 204 2.14 4.94 -9.09
N SER A 205 2.09 6.27 -9.15
CA SER A 205 2.36 7.00 -10.39
C SER A 205 3.84 6.99 -10.78
N ILE A 206 4.75 6.83 -9.82
CA ILE A 206 6.19 6.93 -10.10
C ILE A 206 6.70 5.83 -11.02
N VAL A 207 6.18 4.60 -10.88
CA VAL A 207 6.59 3.48 -11.75
C VAL A 207 6.14 3.68 -13.18
N LEU A 208 5.13 4.51 -13.42
CA LEU A 208 4.66 4.86 -14.75
C LEU A 208 5.65 5.76 -15.49
N ASP A 209 6.60 6.39 -14.79
CA ASP A 209 7.66 7.19 -15.43
C ASP A 209 8.56 6.34 -16.34
N ILE A 210 8.65 5.05 -16.06
CA ILE A 210 9.36 4.08 -16.92
C ILE A 210 8.55 3.77 -18.17
N LEU A 211 7.22 3.69 -18.05
CA LEU A 211 6.32 3.39 -19.17
C LEU A 211 6.03 4.62 -20.04
N PHE A 212 6.05 5.79 -19.43
CA PHE A 212 5.69 7.06 -20.09
C PHE A 212 6.75 8.13 -19.80
N PRO A 213 7.99 7.96 -20.28
CA PRO A 213 9.11 8.86 -19.93
C PRO A 213 8.89 10.31 -20.40
N SER A 214 8.06 10.54 -21.41
CA SER A 214 7.75 11.89 -21.92
C SER A 214 6.74 12.67 -21.07
N LEU A 215 6.07 12.04 -20.11
CA LEU A 215 5.06 12.71 -19.30
C LEU A 215 5.67 13.30 -18.03
N SER A 216 5.56 14.61 -17.84
CA SER A 216 6.01 15.32 -16.64
C SER A 216 5.00 15.22 -15.49
N GLU A 217 3.72 15.09 -15.80
CA GLU A 217 2.64 15.04 -14.83
C GLU A 217 1.68 13.90 -15.12
N TYR A 218 1.11 13.35 -14.05
CA TYR A 218 0.01 12.40 -14.11
C TYR A 218 -1.18 12.95 -13.35
N GLU A 219 -2.37 12.75 -13.90
CA GLU A 219 -3.58 12.93 -13.14
C GLU A 219 -3.92 11.63 -12.39
N VAL A 220 -4.29 11.77 -11.12
CA VAL A 220 -4.83 10.69 -10.31
C VAL A 220 -6.28 10.99 -10.02
N LEU A 221 -7.16 10.06 -10.40
CA LEU A 221 -8.58 10.08 -10.15
C LEU A 221 -8.89 9.15 -8.97
N TYR A 222 -9.36 9.71 -7.88
CA TYR A 222 -9.92 8.93 -6.78
C TYR A 222 -11.41 8.75 -7.02
N GLU A 223 -11.83 7.51 -7.09
CA GLU A 223 -13.23 7.10 -7.06
C GLU A 223 -13.57 6.62 -5.67
N VAL A 224 -14.29 7.44 -4.91
CA VAL A 224 -14.59 7.16 -3.51
C VAL A 224 -16.06 6.84 -3.33
N TYR A 225 -16.36 5.61 -2.93
CA TYR A 225 -17.71 5.24 -2.58
C TYR A 225 -17.98 5.51 -1.10
N LYS A 226 -18.97 6.35 -0.82
CA LYS A 226 -19.46 6.65 0.52
C LYS A 226 -20.58 5.70 0.89
N SER A 227 -20.30 4.68 1.70
CA SER A 227 -21.31 3.68 2.08
C SER A 227 -22.46 4.28 2.92
N SER A 228 -22.21 5.37 3.65
CA SER A 228 -23.22 6.06 4.47
C SER A 228 -24.29 6.80 3.65
N SER A 229 -23.94 7.35 2.48
CA SER A 229 -24.88 8.03 1.58
C SER A 229 -25.17 7.21 0.33
N ALA A 230 -24.49 6.07 0.14
CA ALA A 230 -24.56 5.23 -1.03
C ALA A 230 -24.27 5.98 -2.34
N GLU A 231 -23.24 6.84 -2.36
CA GLU A 231 -22.87 7.71 -3.47
C GLU A 231 -21.40 7.55 -3.84
N TRP A 232 -21.09 7.70 -5.12
CA TRP A 232 -19.74 7.88 -5.62
C TRP A 232 -19.37 9.37 -5.64
N GLU A 233 -18.15 9.66 -5.19
CA GLU A 233 -17.54 10.98 -5.29
C GLU A 233 -16.18 10.85 -5.95
N SER A 234 -15.98 11.64 -7.01
CA SER A 234 -14.77 11.60 -7.82
C SER A 234 -13.93 12.84 -7.57
N MET A 235 -12.65 12.65 -7.32
CA MET A 235 -11.69 13.73 -7.08
C MET A 235 -10.45 13.51 -7.94
N LYS A 236 -10.02 14.55 -8.66
CA LYS A 236 -8.87 14.47 -9.55
C LYS A 236 -7.77 15.43 -9.11
N PHE A 237 -6.55 14.93 -9.06
CA PHE A 237 -5.37 15.70 -8.65
C PHE A 237 -4.20 15.42 -9.59
N SER A 238 -3.48 16.46 -9.96
CA SER A 238 -2.20 16.33 -10.68
C SER A 238 -1.09 15.90 -9.73
N LYS A 239 -0.19 15.07 -10.21
CA LYS A 239 1.04 14.62 -9.52
C LYS A 239 2.24 15.00 -10.37
N SER A 240 2.95 16.04 -9.95
CA SER A 240 4.13 16.55 -10.65
C SER A 240 5.33 15.62 -10.50
N TYR A 241 6.33 15.76 -11.39
CA TYR A 241 7.58 15.02 -11.27
C TYR A 241 8.32 15.36 -9.97
N LEU A 242 8.26 16.61 -9.48
CA LEU A 242 8.88 17.01 -8.21
C LEU A 242 8.29 16.25 -7.02
N GLN A 243 6.97 16.09 -6.97
CA GLN A 243 6.34 15.28 -5.92
C GLN A 243 6.84 13.83 -5.95
N ARG A 244 7.03 13.27 -7.15
CA ARG A 244 7.54 11.90 -7.31
C ARG A 244 9.01 11.79 -6.93
N ALA A 245 9.82 12.78 -7.31
CA ALA A 245 11.24 12.82 -6.95
C ALA A 245 11.42 12.93 -5.42
N LEU A 246 10.66 13.80 -4.76
CA LEU A 246 10.65 13.88 -3.29
C LEU A 246 10.22 12.58 -2.64
N TRP A 247 9.19 11.93 -3.17
CA TRP A 247 8.73 10.65 -2.66
C TRP A 247 9.81 9.55 -2.72
N ILE A 248 10.63 9.51 -3.79
CA ILE A 248 11.78 8.58 -3.85
C ILE A 248 12.75 8.86 -2.70
N GLN A 249 13.04 10.12 -2.42
CA GLN A 249 13.95 10.50 -1.35
C GLN A 249 13.38 10.11 0.02
N GLU A 250 12.09 10.34 0.24
CA GLU A 250 11.40 9.89 1.46
C GLU A 250 11.47 8.38 1.63
N LEU A 251 11.22 7.62 0.55
CA LEU A 251 11.32 6.15 0.58
C LEU A 251 12.73 5.66 0.93
N LEU A 252 13.77 6.33 0.42
CA LEU A 252 15.17 6.00 0.75
C LEU A 252 15.49 6.34 2.20
N LEU A 253 14.98 7.46 2.73
CA LEU A 253 15.10 7.81 4.14
C LEU A 253 14.40 6.78 5.04
N ASP A 254 13.23 6.30 4.67
CA ASP A 254 12.55 5.23 5.40
C ASP A 254 13.39 3.94 5.46
N VAL A 255 14.06 3.59 4.35
CA VAL A 255 15.00 2.44 4.33
C VAL A 255 16.13 2.65 5.33
N GLU A 256 16.78 3.84 5.32
CA GLU A 256 17.86 4.13 6.26
C GLU A 256 17.37 4.14 7.72
N MET A 257 16.18 4.66 7.98
CA MET A 257 15.58 4.63 9.31
C MET A 257 15.32 3.19 9.80
N ILE A 258 14.80 2.33 8.94
CA ILE A 258 14.58 0.93 9.29
C ILE A 258 15.91 0.23 9.59
N LYS A 259 16.95 0.46 8.76
CA LYS A 259 18.30 -0.07 9.00
C LYS A 259 18.86 0.39 10.34
N LEU A 260 18.68 1.67 10.66
CA LEU A 260 19.11 2.23 11.94
C LEU A 260 18.41 1.51 13.11
N TYR A 261 17.10 1.33 13.03
CA TYR A 261 16.32 0.62 14.06
C TYR A 261 16.75 -0.85 14.19
N GLN A 262 17.06 -1.52 13.07
CA GLN A 262 17.57 -2.91 13.09
C GLN A 262 18.95 -2.99 13.72
N ASN A 263 19.87 -2.09 13.33
CA ASN A 263 21.25 -2.10 13.84
C ASN A 263 21.32 -1.88 15.35
N TYR A 264 20.44 -1.06 15.90
CA TYR A 264 20.36 -0.83 17.34
C TYR A 264 19.38 -1.76 18.07
N GLU A 265 18.69 -2.64 17.34
CA GLU A 265 17.61 -3.48 17.86
C GLU A 265 16.50 -2.69 18.59
N ILE A 266 16.36 -1.41 18.27
CA ILE A 266 15.42 -0.48 18.91
C ILE A 266 14.43 0.07 17.88
N PHE A 267 13.18 -0.28 18.02
CA PHE A 267 12.07 0.30 17.29
C PHE A 267 11.25 1.18 18.25
N PRO A 268 11.25 2.52 18.07
CA PRO A 268 10.58 3.42 18.99
C PRO A 268 9.07 3.15 19.12
N MET A 269 8.54 3.33 20.33
CA MET A 269 7.11 3.25 20.62
C MET A 269 6.52 4.66 20.60
N HIS A 270 5.41 4.84 19.87
CA HIS A 270 4.68 6.09 19.81
C HIS A 270 3.35 5.94 20.55
N GLY A 271 3.27 6.51 21.76
CA GLY A 271 2.11 6.37 22.64
C GLY A 271 0.80 6.89 22.05
N GLU A 272 0.88 7.94 21.22
CA GLU A 272 -0.28 8.52 20.54
C GLU A 272 -0.95 7.53 19.58
N SER A 273 -0.22 6.52 19.10
CA SER A 273 -0.71 5.48 18.20
C SER A 273 -1.23 4.24 18.91
N CYS A 274 -1.21 4.23 20.25
CA CYS A 274 -1.72 3.09 21.04
C CYS A 274 -3.25 3.03 21.07
N PHE A 275 -3.91 4.13 20.78
CA PHE A 275 -5.36 4.20 20.71
C PHE A 275 -5.78 5.08 19.54
N ASP A 276 -6.40 4.50 18.52
CA ASP A 276 -6.81 5.20 17.31
C ASP A 276 -8.22 4.76 16.89
N PHE A 277 -9.05 5.70 16.46
CA PHE A 277 -10.44 5.46 16.05
C PHE A 277 -11.25 4.62 17.06
N PHE A 278 -11.13 4.94 18.37
CA PHE A 278 -11.81 4.24 19.46
C PHE A 278 -11.40 2.78 19.64
N LYS A 279 -10.21 2.39 19.15
CA LYS A 279 -9.64 1.05 19.29
C LYS A 279 -8.24 1.10 19.85
N GLU A 280 -7.94 0.16 20.74
CA GLU A 280 -6.57 -0.08 21.17
C GLU A 280 -5.74 -0.69 20.04
N CYS A 281 -4.44 -0.41 20.06
CA CYS A 281 -3.49 -1.06 19.17
C CYS A 281 -3.55 -2.59 19.36
N GLU A 282 -3.60 -3.32 18.26
CA GLU A 282 -3.66 -4.79 18.25
C GLU A 282 -2.50 -5.48 18.98
N TYR A 283 -1.40 -4.75 19.22
CA TYR A 283 -0.22 -5.23 19.96
C TYR A 283 -0.09 -4.62 21.36
N PHE A 284 -1.08 -3.85 21.84
CA PHE A 284 -0.99 -3.07 23.08
C PHE A 284 -0.47 -3.91 24.26
N THR A 285 -1.06 -5.08 24.49
CA THR A 285 -0.69 -5.98 25.60
C THR A 285 0.74 -6.53 25.47
N ASN A 286 1.20 -6.78 24.24
CA ASN A 286 2.46 -7.46 23.96
C ASN A 286 3.58 -6.49 23.55
N CYS A 287 3.28 -5.19 23.43
CA CYS A 287 4.18 -4.20 22.87
C CYS A 287 5.52 -4.08 23.63
N GLN A 288 5.49 -4.23 24.95
CA GLN A 288 6.67 -4.09 25.82
C GLN A 288 7.47 -5.39 25.97
N MET A 289 6.97 -6.53 25.47
CA MET A 289 7.66 -7.80 25.55
C MET A 289 8.84 -7.83 24.58
N SER A 290 9.86 -8.63 24.92
CA SER A 290 10.99 -8.82 24.03
C SER A 290 10.56 -9.39 22.68
N THR A 291 11.09 -8.83 21.59
CA THR A 291 10.85 -9.32 20.23
C THR A 291 11.27 -10.78 20.05
N ARG A 292 12.26 -11.26 20.80
CA ARG A 292 12.71 -12.65 20.74
C ARG A 292 11.60 -13.65 21.08
N PHE A 293 10.61 -13.25 21.86
CA PHE A 293 9.49 -14.09 22.26
C PHE A 293 8.22 -13.88 21.43
N LEU A 294 8.13 -12.74 20.72
CA LEU A 294 6.89 -12.32 20.04
C LEU A 294 6.91 -12.55 18.53
N THR A 295 8.09 -12.70 17.94
CA THR A 295 8.22 -12.83 16.49
C THR A 295 8.37 -14.29 16.08
N ALA A 296 7.57 -14.73 15.13
CA ALA A 296 7.77 -16.01 14.47
C ALA A 296 9.12 -16.00 13.71
N LYS A 297 9.85 -17.09 13.78
CA LYS A 297 11.06 -17.25 12.98
C LYS A 297 10.69 -17.23 11.49
N TYR A 298 11.51 -16.54 10.69
CA TYR A 298 11.43 -16.60 9.25
C TYR A 298 11.75 -18.01 8.76
N THR A 299 10.85 -18.58 7.97
CA THR A 299 10.96 -19.98 7.51
C THR A 299 11.26 -20.05 6.00
N LYS A 300 11.65 -21.25 5.55
CA LYS A 300 11.78 -21.52 4.10
C LYS A 300 10.45 -21.36 3.37
N GLU A 301 9.33 -21.68 4.03
CA GLU A 301 7.99 -21.50 3.51
C GLU A 301 7.66 -20.01 3.31
N ASP A 302 8.12 -19.13 4.21
CA ASP A 302 7.99 -17.68 4.04
C ASP A 302 8.77 -17.20 2.80
N ALA A 303 9.99 -17.70 2.59
CA ALA A 303 10.78 -17.40 1.41
C ALA A 303 10.07 -17.86 0.12
N GLN A 304 9.57 -19.09 0.12
CA GLN A 304 8.83 -19.65 -1.02
C GLN A 304 7.55 -18.87 -1.31
N ARG A 305 6.80 -18.45 -0.27
CA ARG A 305 5.60 -17.63 -0.42
C ARG A 305 5.91 -16.25 -1.00
N ILE A 306 7.01 -15.63 -0.57
CA ILE A 306 7.46 -14.35 -1.13
C ILE A 306 7.83 -14.52 -2.61
N ALA A 307 8.62 -15.55 -2.94
CA ALA A 307 9.01 -15.85 -4.32
C ALA A 307 7.80 -16.19 -5.20
N ALA A 308 6.85 -16.97 -4.70
CA ALA A 308 5.63 -17.32 -5.44
C ALA A 308 4.75 -16.11 -5.76
N ASN A 309 4.83 -15.04 -4.97
CA ASN A 309 4.12 -13.80 -5.26
C ASN A 309 4.80 -12.95 -6.34
N ASP A 310 6.03 -13.27 -6.73
CA ASP A 310 6.79 -12.47 -7.71
C ASP A 310 6.15 -12.44 -9.09
N SER A 311 5.45 -13.50 -9.47
CA SER A 311 4.70 -13.55 -10.75
C SER A 311 3.54 -12.55 -10.84
N LYS A 312 3.12 -11.95 -9.72
CA LYS A 312 2.06 -10.92 -9.69
C LYS A 312 2.58 -9.54 -10.13
N TYR A 313 3.90 -9.35 -10.16
CA TYR A 313 4.49 -8.06 -10.50
C TYR A 313 4.96 -8.05 -11.95
N THR A 314 4.39 -7.15 -12.75
CA THR A 314 4.73 -7.02 -14.18
C THR A 314 5.74 -5.91 -14.42
N ILE A 315 5.79 -4.90 -13.57
CA ILE A 315 6.78 -3.82 -13.64
C ILE A 315 7.80 -4.02 -12.53
N ILE A 316 9.05 -4.32 -12.91
CA ILE A 316 10.18 -4.48 -11.98
C ILE A 316 11.23 -3.46 -12.38
N VAL A 317 11.50 -2.50 -11.51
CA VAL A 317 12.44 -1.41 -11.75
C VAL A 317 13.37 -1.24 -10.55
N THR A 318 14.55 -0.66 -10.77
CA THR A 318 15.42 -0.25 -9.68
C THR A 318 15.12 1.21 -9.28
N VAL A 319 15.46 1.57 -8.06
CA VAL A 319 15.34 2.98 -7.64
C VAL A 319 16.26 3.88 -8.49
N GLN A 320 17.39 3.35 -8.97
CA GLN A 320 18.30 4.06 -9.87
C GLN A 320 17.64 4.37 -11.21
N ASP A 321 16.81 3.46 -11.75
CA ASP A 321 16.07 3.70 -13.00
C ASP A 321 15.05 4.82 -12.80
N LEU A 322 14.38 4.85 -11.65
CA LEU A 322 13.43 5.91 -11.31
C LEU A 322 14.12 7.26 -11.14
N ILE A 323 15.27 7.31 -10.47
CA ILE A 323 16.06 8.54 -10.32
C ILE A 323 16.49 9.06 -11.69
N LYS A 324 17.01 8.19 -12.57
CA LYS A 324 17.38 8.58 -13.95
C LYS A 324 16.18 9.12 -14.72
N ALA A 325 15.02 8.50 -14.59
CA ALA A 325 13.79 8.96 -15.25
C ALA A 325 13.35 10.36 -14.74
N GLN A 326 13.54 10.66 -13.45
CA GLN A 326 13.27 12.00 -12.91
C GLN A 326 14.27 13.04 -13.43
N LEU A 327 15.57 12.74 -13.40
CA LEU A 327 16.62 13.63 -13.90
C LEU A 327 16.45 13.96 -15.38
N ALA A 328 16.03 12.99 -16.19
CA ALA A 328 15.76 13.23 -17.62
C ALA A 328 14.62 14.25 -17.84
N LYS A 329 13.69 14.38 -16.90
CA LYS A 329 12.58 15.35 -16.96
C LYS A 329 12.97 16.76 -16.49
N GLU A 330 14.08 16.90 -15.75
CA GLU A 330 14.59 18.23 -15.34
C GLU A 330 15.31 18.94 -16.49
N VAL A 331 15.84 18.18 -17.46
CA VAL A 331 16.68 18.70 -18.54
C VAL A 331 15.87 19.01 -19.81
N GLY A 332 14.66 18.49 -19.92
CA GLY A 332 13.76 18.71 -21.08
C GLY A 332 12.67 19.70 -20.81
#